data_71c1ea0a73870dc6403bb8a9811d3597
#
_entry.id   71c1ea0a73870dc6403bb8a9811d3597
#
_cell.length_a   1.000
_cell.length_b   1.000
_cell.length_c   1.000
_cell.angle_alpha   90.00
_cell.angle_beta   90.00
_cell.angle_gamma   90.00
#
_symmetry.space_group_name_H-M   'P 1'
#
loop_
_entity.id
_entity.type
_entity.pdbx_description
1 polymer ?
#
loop_
_entity_poly.entity_id
_entity_poly.type
_entity_poly.pdbx_seq_one_letter_code
_entity_poly.pdbx_strand_id
1 'polypeptide(L)'
;MPNEKKSILQPKNDVVFKALFSRGKPRITQAMLEAILKMKIDKLELDKSTDLLNENADDKNGRLDLRAIINGNTECDIEVQLVSNDNITERFLYYWAKMYAANLKIGDKYSDLRKTISIIILDDDFKLTKNLERPQTTWRIRESEATHLVLTDYFEIIIIEIPKVVKAYQKTPNDEVLQWMLFLDNPEK
;
A
#
# COMPACT_ATOMS: atom_id res chain seq x y z
N MET A 1 33.51 -12.27 26.07
CA MET A 1 32.62 -11.18 25.67
C MET A 1 31.40 -11.84 25.01
N PRO A 2 30.17 -11.61 25.47
CA PRO A 2 29.01 -12.21 24.83
C PRO A 2 28.84 -11.60 23.43
N ASN A 3 28.69 -12.46 22.42
CA ASN A 3 28.35 -12.08 21.06
C ASN A 3 26.99 -11.37 21.11
N GLU A 4 26.96 -10.05 20.99
CA GLU A 4 25.71 -9.32 20.71
C GLU A 4 25.19 -9.83 19.37
N LYS A 5 24.11 -10.62 19.40
CA LYS A 5 23.34 -10.92 18.21
C LYS A 5 22.88 -9.58 17.64
N LYS A 6 23.49 -9.13 16.55
CA LYS A 6 23.00 -7.99 15.78
C LYS A 6 21.58 -8.36 15.34
N SER A 7 20.57 -7.76 15.98
CA SER A 7 19.19 -7.91 15.52
C SER A 7 19.07 -7.25 14.15
N ILE A 8 18.60 -8.00 13.17
CA ILE A 8 18.27 -7.44 11.85
C ILE A 8 17.05 -6.54 12.04
N LEU A 9 17.15 -5.32 11.55
CA LEU A 9 15.99 -4.41 11.56
C LEU A 9 14.88 -4.96 10.65
N GLN A 10 13.65 -4.97 11.16
CA GLN A 10 12.51 -5.48 10.41
C GLN A 10 12.23 -4.59 9.19
N PRO A 11 12.01 -5.17 8.00
CA PRO A 11 11.74 -4.41 6.78
C PRO A 11 10.47 -3.55 6.81
N LYS A 12 9.51 -3.84 7.70
CA LYS A 12 8.32 -3.01 7.94
C LYS A 12 8.63 -1.69 8.68
N ASN A 13 9.85 -1.52 9.23
CA ASN A 13 10.26 -0.24 9.79
C ASN A 13 10.38 0.80 8.68
N ASP A 14 9.85 2.01 8.88
CA ASP A 14 9.78 3.09 7.89
C ASP A 14 11.12 3.35 7.18
N VAL A 15 12.21 3.48 7.95
CA VAL A 15 13.55 3.74 7.40
C VAL A 15 14.03 2.59 6.53
N VAL A 16 13.83 1.34 6.98
CA VAL A 16 14.25 0.14 6.26
C VAL A 16 13.37 -0.08 5.04
N PHE A 17 12.06 0.10 5.17
CA PHE A 17 11.11 0.00 4.07
C PHE A 17 11.48 0.97 2.93
N LYS A 18 11.66 2.25 3.25
CA LYS A 18 12.08 3.27 2.27
C LYS A 18 13.43 2.95 1.64
N ALA A 19 14.40 2.46 2.42
CA ALA A 19 15.70 2.07 1.90
C ALA A 19 15.61 0.91 0.90
N LEU A 20 14.75 -0.08 1.17
CA LEU A 20 14.58 -1.26 0.31
C LEU A 20 13.75 -0.96 -0.94
N PHE A 21 12.60 -0.30 -0.78
CA PHE A 21 11.58 -0.20 -1.81
C PHE A 21 11.55 1.13 -2.54
N SER A 22 11.88 2.25 -1.88
CA SER A 22 11.89 3.57 -2.51
C SER A 22 13.26 3.92 -3.10
N ARG A 23 14.35 3.57 -2.41
CA ARG A 23 15.73 3.90 -2.81
C ARG A 23 16.50 2.69 -3.33
N GLY A 24 16.00 1.49 -3.12
CA GLY A 24 16.62 0.23 -3.54
C GLY A 24 16.48 -0.05 -5.03
N LYS A 25 16.61 -1.33 -5.38
CA LYS A 25 16.47 -1.75 -6.78
C LYS A 25 14.99 -1.74 -7.17
N PRO A 26 14.57 -1.02 -8.22
CA PRO A 26 13.15 -0.95 -8.65
C PRO A 26 12.50 -2.33 -8.88
N ARG A 27 13.29 -3.33 -9.25
CA ARG A 27 12.83 -4.72 -9.45
C ARG A 27 12.22 -5.35 -8.18
N ILE A 28 12.72 -4.99 -6.98
CA ILE A 28 12.20 -5.52 -5.72
C ILE A 28 10.78 -4.96 -5.49
N THR A 29 10.63 -3.66 -5.67
CA THR A 29 9.34 -2.97 -5.56
C THR A 29 8.37 -3.46 -6.62
N GLN A 30 8.83 -3.63 -7.86
CA GLN A 30 8.02 -4.16 -8.95
C GLN A 30 7.48 -5.56 -8.61
N ALA A 31 8.33 -6.48 -8.16
CA ALA A 31 7.92 -7.85 -7.82
C ALA A 31 6.88 -7.87 -6.67
N MET A 32 7.07 -7.04 -5.64
CA MET A 32 6.09 -6.92 -4.57
C MET A 32 4.76 -6.35 -5.07
N LEU A 33 4.77 -5.32 -5.90
CA LEU A 33 3.56 -4.74 -6.49
C LEU A 33 2.85 -5.71 -7.43
N GLU A 34 3.57 -6.45 -8.27
CA GLU A 34 3.00 -7.48 -9.15
C GLU A 34 2.28 -8.57 -8.35
N ALA A 35 2.88 -9.02 -7.24
CA ALA A 35 2.27 -9.98 -6.33
C ALA A 35 0.97 -9.43 -5.72
N ILE A 36 0.99 -8.21 -5.16
CA ILE A 36 -0.17 -7.60 -4.49
C ILE A 36 -1.31 -7.30 -5.48
N LEU A 37 -0.98 -6.69 -6.62
CA LEU A 37 -1.95 -6.24 -7.62
C LEU A 37 -2.40 -7.35 -8.56
N LYS A 38 -1.70 -8.49 -8.58
CA LYS A 38 -1.95 -9.64 -9.48
C LYS A 38 -1.97 -9.23 -10.96
N MET A 39 -1.08 -8.33 -11.32
CA MET A 39 -0.92 -7.83 -12.69
C MET A 39 0.55 -7.67 -13.03
N LYS A 40 0.87 -7.80 -14.32
CA LYS A 40 2.23 -7.55 -14.83
C LYS A 40 2.50 -6.06 -14.88
N ILE A 41 3.69 -5.65 -14.46
CA ILE A 41 4.16 -4.28 -14.51
C ILE A 41 5.30 -4.21 -15.52
N ASP A 42 5.03 -3.59 -16.67
CA ASP A 42 6.06 -3.44 -17.72
C ASP A 42 6.94 -2.20 -17.46
N LYS A 43 6.37 -1.17 -16.84
CA LYS A 43 7.06 0.08 -16.50
C LYS A 43 6.70 0.53 -15.09
N LEU A 44 7.71 0.72 -14.24
CA LEU A 44 7.57 1.26 -12.89
C LEU A 44 8.41 2.53 -12.76
N GLU A 45 7.75 3.62 -12.40
CA GLU A 45 8.40 4.88 -12.07
C GLU A 45 8.19 5.17 -10.59
N LEU A 46 9.27 5.14 -9.80
CA LEU A 46 9.21 5.46 -8.37
C LEU A 46 9.34 6.98 -8.19
N ASP A 47 8.38 7.57 -7.49
CA ASP A 47 8.49 8.97 -7.08
C ASP A 47 9.45 9.07 -5.89
N LYS A 48 10.49 9.88 -6.05
CA LYS A 48 11.48 10.13 -5.00
C LYS A 48 11.02 11.18 -4.00
N SER A 49 10.03 11.99 -4.38
CA SER A 49 9.37 12.93 -3.48
C SER A 49 8.17 12.25 -2.83
N THR A 50 8.32 11.80 -1.62
CA THR A 50 7.22 11.21 -0.84
C THR A 50 6.33 12.27 -0.18
N ASP A 51 6.62 13.55 -0.39
CA ASP A 51 5.83 14.65 0.14
C ASP A 51 4.60 14.87 -0.76
N LEU A 52 3.42 14.60 -0.25
CA LEU A 52 2.18 15.10 -0.86
C LEU A 52 2.25 16.63 -0.82
N LEU A 53 2.01 17.29 -1.96
CA LEU A 53 2.10 18.72 -2.14
C LEU A 53 1.51 19.47 -0.93
N ASN A 54 2.37 20.16 -0.20
CA ASN A 54 1.98 21.05 0.88
C ASN A 54 1.52 22.35 0.24
N GLU A 55 0.23 22.51 0.01
CA GLU A 55 -0.33 23.78 -0.44
C GLU A 55 -0.38 24.81 0.71
N ASN A 56 -0.40 24.35 1.99
CA ASN A 56 -0.36 25.20 3.17
C ASN A 56 0.50 24.58 4.28
N ALA A 57 1.23 25.43 5.00
CA ALA A 57 2.11 25.02 6.11
C ALA A 57 1.36 24.32 7.28
N ASP A 58 0.03 24.49 7.36
CA ASP A 58 -0.84 23.91 8.39
C ASP A 58 -1.49 22.59 7.97
N ASP A 59 -1.29 22.15 6.72
CA ASP A 59 -1.79 20.84 6.27
C ASP A 59 -1.06 19.72 7.02
N LYS A 60 -1.83 18.71 7.50
CA LYS A 60 -1.25 17.51 8.08
C LYS A 60 -0.28 16.92 7.07
N ASN A 61 1.01 17.02 7.36
CA ASN A 61 2.09 16.53 6.50
C ASN A 61 1.92 15.03 6.28
N GLY A 62 1.24 14.66 5.19
CA GLY A 62 1.13 13.28 4.76
C GLY A 62 2.39 12.90 4.01
N ARG A 63 3.25 12.11 4.64
CA ARG A 63 4.32 11.42 3.93
C ARG A 63 3.83 10.04 3.59
N LEU A 64 3.81 9.73 2.30
CA LEU A 64 3.63 8.36 1.84
C LEU A 64 4.98 7.63 1.90
N ASP A 65 4.96 6.37 2.30
CA ASP A 65 6.19 5.60 2.40
C ASP A 65 6.80 5.31 1.04
N LEU A 66 5.95 5.05 0.06
CA LEU A 66 6.35 4.81 -1.33
C LEU A 66 5.23 5.23 -2.27
N ARG A 67 5.58 6.00 -3.31
CA ARG A 67 4.68 6.37 -4.40
C ARG A 67 5.25 5.95 -5.74
N ALA A 68 4.40 5.41 -6.61
CA ALA A 68 4.81 4.89 -7.90
C ALA A 68 3.79 5.19 -8.99
N ILE A 69 4.26 5.32 -10.23
CA ILE A 69 3.42 5.30 -11.43
C ILE A 69 3.67 3.96 -12.14
N ILE A 70 2.60 3.21 -12.33
CA ILE A 70 2.59 1.88 -12.93
C ILE A 70 2.06 2.00 -14.35
N ASN A 71 2.82 1.49 -15.33
CA ASN A 71 2.47 1.46 -16.75
C ASN A 71 2.01 2.82 -17.32
N GLY A 72 2.45 3.92 -16.69
CA GLY A 72 2.18 5.30 -17.12
C GLY A 72 0.76 5.83 -16.82
N ASN A 73 -0.17 4.98 -16.39
CA ASN A 73 -1.59 5.33 -16.24
C ASN A 73 -2.20 5.03 -14.86
N THR A 74 -1.47 4.36 -14.00
CA THR A 74 -1.95 4.01 -12.65
C THR A 74 -1.01 4.59 -11.61
N GLU A 75 -1.54 5.39 -10.70
CA GLU A 75 -0.83 5.90 -9.55
C GLU A 75 -1.05 4.98 -8.36
N CYS A 76 0.01 4.63 -7.68
CA CYS A 76 -0.03 3.71 -6.55
C CYS A 76 0.82 4.26 -5.41
N ASP A 77 0.29 4.22 -4.19
CA ASP A 77 1.07 4.39 -2.97
C ASP A 77 1.07 3.13 -2.13
N ILE A 78 2.11 2.98 -1.33
CA ILE A 78 2.19 1.96 -0.29
C ILE A 78 2.51 2.67 1.02
N GLU A 79 1.71 2.42 2.04
CA GLU A 79 1.90 2.90 3.40
C GLU A 79 2.01 1.70 4.35
N VAL A 80 3.03 1.69 5.21
CA VAL A 80 3.15 0.72 6.31
C VAL A 80 2.69 1.39 7.60
N GLN A 81 1.61 0.87 8.18
CA GLN A 81 1.00 1.40 9.39
C GLN A 81 1.16 0.40 10.54
N LEU A 82 1.95 0.76 11.55
CA LEU A 82 2.27 -0.14 12.67
C LEU A 82 1.14 -0.29 13.68
N VAL A 83 0.28 0.72 13.82
CA VAL A 83 -0.80 0.75 14.81
C VAL A 83 -2.09 1.27 14.18
N SER A 84 -3.18 0.56 14.40
CA SER A 84 -4.53 1.01 14.06
C SER A 84 -5.04 2.03 15.10
N ASN A 85 -5.71 3.07 14.63
CA ASN A 85 -6.40 4.03 15.48
C ASN A 85 -7.87 4.17 15.05
N ASP A 86 -8.67 4.89 15.84
CA ASP A 86 -10.11 4.97 15.60
C ASP A 86 -10.50 5.68 14.28
N ASN A 87 -9.63 6.50 13.72
CA ASN A 87 -9.86 7.26 12.47
C ASN A 87 -9.02 6.76 11.30
N ILE A 88 -8.59 5.50 11.34
CA ILE A 88 -7.65 4.97 10.34
C ILE A 88 -8.29 4.89 8.94
N THR A 89 -9.59 4.59 8.86
CA THR A 89 -10.34 4.51 7.60
C THR A 89 -10.43 5.87 6.93
N GLU A 90 -10.78 6.92 7.71
CA GLU A 90 -10.85 8.29 7.23
C GLU A 90 -9.49 8.79 6.75
N ARG A 91 -8.43 8.38 7.44
CA ARG A 91 -7.05 8.68 7.05
C ARG A 91 -6.72 8.06 5.70
N PHE A 92 -7.03 6.78 5.45
CA PHE A 92 -6.79 6.13 4.17
C PHE A 92 -7.55 6.81 3.03
N LEU A 93 -8.83 7.12 3.25
CA LEU A 93 -9.65 7.84 2.28
C LEU A 93 -9.11 9.25 1.99
N TYR A 94 -8.67 9.97 3.02
CA TYR A 94 -8.10 11.31 2.86
C TYR A 94 -6.84 11.31 1.98
N TYR A 95 -5.89 10.40 2.25
CA TYR A 95 -4.67 10.34 1.45
C TYR A 95 -4.92 9.84 0.04
N TRP A 96 -5.79 8.85 -0.12
CA TRP A 96 -6.23 8.43 -1.44
C TRP A 96 -6.84 9.62 -2.23
N ALA A 97 -7.78 10.35 -1.64
CA ALA A 97 -8.44 11.48 -2.29
C ALA A 97 -7.44 12.60 -2.65
N LYS A 98 -6.50 12.91 -1.75
CA LYS A 98 -5.45 13.90 -2.00
C LYS A 98 -4.56 13.50 -3.17
N MET A 99 -4.14 12.24 -3.23
CA MET A 99 -3.35 11.70 -4.33
C MET A 99 -4.14 11.73 -5.66
N TYR A 100 -5.40 11.30 -5.65
CA TYR A 100 -6.27 11.32 -6.82
C TYR A 100 -6.50 12.74 -7.35
N ALA A 101 -6.79 13.70 -6.47
CA ALA A 101 -6.99 15.08 -6.84
C ALA A 101 -5.71 15.74 -7.40
N ALA A 102 -4.53 15.39 -6.89
CA ALA A 102 -3.25 15.90 -7.35
C ALA A 102 -2.88 15.47 -8.79
N ASN A 103 -3.62 14.50 -9.36
CA ASN A 103 -3.42 14.08 -10.74
C ASN A 103 -3.94 15.08 -11.79
N LEU A 104 -4.77 16.05 -11.39
CA LEU A 104 -5.28 17.09 -12.27
C LEU A 104 -4.71 18.48 -11.94
N LYS A 105 -4.38 19.21 -12.99
CA LYS A 105 -3.99 20.62 -12.90
C LYS A 105 -5.09 21.50 -13.49
N ILE A 106 -5.03 22.79 -13.19
CA ILE A 106 -5.94 23.76 -13.80
C ILE A 106 -5.82 23.69 -15.32
N GLY A 107 -6.94 23.42 -16.00
CA GLY A 107 -7.02 23.30 -17.46
C GLY A 107 -6.96 21.87 -18.00
N ASP A 108 -6.61 20.87 -17.18
CA ASP A 108 -6.64 19.46 -17.57
C ASP A 108 -8.09 18.96 -17.71
N LYS A 109 -8.28 17.88 -18.47
CA LYS A 109 -9.58 17.22 -18.63
C LYS A 109 -9.73 16.11 -17.58
N TYR A 110 -10.96 15.83 -17.18
CA TYR A 110 -11.23 14.68 -16.29
C TYR A 110 -10.82 13.33 -16.88
N SER A 111 -10.72 13.23 -18.22
CA SER A 111 -10.17 12.05 -18.91
C SER A 111 -8.67 11.83 -18.64
N ASP A 112 -7.97 12.83 -18.14
CA ASP A 112 -6.53 12.78 -17.87
C ASP A 112 -6.25 12.26 -16.44
N LEU A 113 -7.31 12.08 -15.64
CA LEU A 113 -7.20 11.41 -14.34
C LEU A 113 -6.64 10.02 -14.48
N ARG A 114 -5.82 9.61 -13.52
CA ARG A 114 -5.26 8.27 -13.45
C ARG A 114 -6.01 7.40 -12.46
N LYS A 115 -6.07 6.10 -12.74
CA LYS A 115 -6.43 5.13 -11.73
C LYS A 115 -5.52 5.31 -10.52
N THR A 116 -6.10 5.32 -9.32
CA THR A 116 -5.37 5.54 -8.07
C THR A 116 -5.61 4.39 -7.12
N ILE A 117 -4.52 3.76 -6.67
CA ILE A 117 -4.54 2.60 -5.77
C ILE A 117 -3.75 2.96 -4.52
N SER A 118 -4.37 2.83 -3.35
CA SER A 118 -3.66 2.88 -2.07
C SER A 118 -3.51 1.48 -1.51
N ILE A 119 -2.27 1.07 -1.20
CA ILE A 119 -1.93 -0.20 -0.55
C ILE A 119 -1.50 0.10 0.87
N ILE A 120 -2.26 -0.40 1.83
CA ILE A 120 -1.98 -0.22 3.25
C ILE A 120 -1.56 -1.57 3.83
N ILE A 121 -0.32 -1.64 4.31
CA ILE A 121 0.21 -2.80 5.03
C ILE A 121 0.08 -2.48 6.52
N LEU A 122 -0.88 -3.15 7.18
CA LEU A 122 -1.26 -2.89 8.56
C LEU A 122 -0.69 -3.96 9.48
N ASP A 123 0.17 -3.55 10.42
CA ASP A 123 0.74 -4.45 11.45
C ASP A 123 -0.14 -4.51 12.69
N ASP A 124 -1.45 -4.48 12.50
CA ASP A 124 -2.46 -4.52 13.53
C ASP A 124 -3.76 -5.11 12.96
N ASP A 125 -4.70 -5.47 13.85
CA ASP A 125 -6.01 -5.96 13.44
C ASP A 125 -6.90 -4.79 12.96
N PHE A 126 -7.51 -4.96 11.79
CA PHE A 126 -8.46 -4.00 11.25
C PHE A 126 -9.89 -4.33 11.67
N LYS A 127 -10.53 -3.43 12.44
CA LYS A 127 -11.85 -3.67 13.06
C LYS A 127 -12.92 -4.13 12.08
N LEU A 128 -12.94 -3.57 10.85
CA LEU A 128 -13.95 -3.92 9.84
C LEU A 128 -13.80 -5.34 9.29
N THR A 129 -12.61 -5.90 9.33
CA THR A 129 -12.29 -7.21 8.76
C THR A 129 -11.98 -8.28 9.80
N LYS A 130 -12.25 -8.01 11.09
CA LYS A 130 -11.91 -8.93 12.18
C LYS A 130 -12.46 -10.37 12.00
N ASN A 131 -13.59 -10.51 11.31
CA ASN A 131 -14.23 -11.80 11.04
C ASN A 131 -13.74 -12.46 9.73
N LEU A 132 -12.82 -11.83 8.98
CA LEU A 132 -12.23 -12.37 7.77
C LEU A 132 -10.90 -13.01 8.08
N GLU A 133 -10.71 -14.28 7.67
CA GLU A 133 -9.43 -14.98 7.84
C GLU A 133 -8.37 -14.57 6.79
N ARG A 134 -8.82 -14.08 5.63
CA ARG A 134 -7.89 -13.66 4.56
C ARG A 134 -7.14 -12.39 4.96
N PRO A 135 -5.82 -12.32 4.76
CA PRO A 135 -5.01 -11.14 5.10
C PRO A 135 -5.28 -9.93 4.22
N GLN A 136 -5.56 -10.16 2.93
CA GLN A 136 -5.75 -9.09 1.94
C GLN A 136 -7.23 -8.84 1.68
N THR A 137 -7.64 -7.57 1.73
CA THR A 137 -8.96 -7.09 1.32
C THR A 137 -8.83 -5.96 0.32
N THR A 138 -9.74 -5.91 -0.65
CA THR A 138 -9.78 -4.88 -1.70
C THR A 138 -11.11 -4.17 -1.66
N TRP A 139 -11.05 -2.85 -1.57
CA TRP A 139 -12.19 -1.97 -1.41
C TRP A 139 -12.40 -1.15 -2.68
N ARG A 140 -13.64 -1.13 -3.19
CA ARG A 140 -14.06 -0.42 -4.40
C ARG A 140 -15.40 0.24 -4.19
N ILE A 141 -15.70 1.28 -4.97
CA ILE A 141 -17.02 1.92 -4.98
C ILE A 141 -17.98 1.07 -5.81
N ARG A 142 -19.06 0.62 -5.17
CA ARG A 142 -20.07 -0.23 -5.79
C ARG A 142 -21.46 0.30 -5.54
N GLU A 143 -22.41 -0.05 -6.42
CA GLU A 143 -23.81 0.18 -6.19
C GLU A 143 -24.27 -0.62 -4.95
N SER A 144 -25.12 -0.02 -4.09
CA SER A 144 -25.43 -0.55 -2.76
C SER A 144 -26.29 -1.81 -2.77
N GLU A 145 -27.20 -1.93 -3.73
CA GLU A 145 -28.10 -3.08 -3.86
C GLU A 145 -27.56 -4.08 -4.89
N ALA A 146 -27.12 -3.59 -6.05
CA ALA A 146 -26.52 -4.38 -7.11
C ALA A 146 -24.97 -4.40 -6.98
N THR A 147 -24.44 -5.06 -5.95
CA THR A 147 -23.02 -5.02 -5.57
C THR A 147 -22.05 -5.54 -6.62
N HIS A 148 -22.52 -6.18 -7.69
CA HIS A 148 -21.70 -6.56 -8.83
C HIS A 148 -21.37 -5.36 -9.76
N LEU A 149 -22.14 -4.24 -9.68
CA LEU A 149 -21.89 -3.02 -10.45
C LEU A 149 -20.84 -2.17 -9.73
N VAL A 150 -19.72 -1.95 -10.41
CA VAL A 150 -18.64 -1.07 -9.97
C VAL A 150 -18.84 0.30 -10.60
N LEU A 151 -18.87 1.37 -9.79
CA LEU A 151 -19.07 2.74 -10.29
C LEU A 151 -17.90 3.18 -11.17
N THR A 152 -16.68 2.86 -10.73
CA THR A 152 -15.44 3.20 -11.43
C THR A 152 -14.32 2.24 -11.00
N ASP A 153 -13.39 1.98 -11.89
CA ASP A 153 -12.16 1.25 -11.61
C ASP A 153 -11.00 2.17 -11.17
N TYR A 154 -11.24 3.49 -11.13
CA TYR A 154 -10.25 4.49 -10.73
C TYR A 154 -10.00 4.52 -9.22
N PHE A 155 -10.93 3.99 -8.41
CA PHE A 155 -10.81 3.90 -6.97
C PHE A 155 -10.48 2.49 -6.53
N GLU A 156 -9.37 2.32 -5.82
CA GLU A 156 -9.05 1.05 -5.17
C GLU A 156 -8.22 1.28 -3.90
N ILE A 157 -8.63 0.68 -2.79
CA ILE A 157 -7.84 0.59 -1.56
C ILE A 157 -7.64 -0.88 -1.25
N ILE A 158 -6.38 -1.29 -1.06
CA ILE A 158 -5.99 -2.64 -0.67
C ILE A 158 -5.43 -2.56 0.74
N ILE A 159 -5.99 -3.35 1.65
CA ILE A 159 -5.51 -3.46 3.04
C ILE A 159 -4.99 -4.87 3.23
N ILE A 160 -3.75 -4.99 3.74
CA ILE A 160 -3.09 -6.25 4.05
C ILE A 160 -2.74 -6.26 5.53
N GLU A 161 -3.34 -7.19 6.28
CA GLU A 161 -3.19 -7.31 7.73
C GLU A 161 -2.11 -8.35 8.06
N ILE A 162 -0.94 -7.90 8.51
CA ILE A 162 0.20 -8.76 8.87
C ILE A 162 -0.17 -9.82 9.93
N PRO A 163 -0.95 -9.53 10.99
CA PRO A 163 -1.32 -10.53 12.00
C PRO A 163 -1.99 -11.78 11.43
N LYS A 164 -2.69 -11.67 10.29
CA LYS A 164 -3.36 -12.80 9.62
C LYS A 164 -2.45 -13.62 8.71
N VAL A 165 -1.28 -13.08 8.35
CA VAL A 165 -0.40 -13.66 7.31
C VAL A 165 0.14 -15.02 7.71
N VAL A 166 0.64 -15.19 8.93
CA VAL A 166 1.26 -16.45 9.38
C VAL A 166 0.28 -17.61 9.27
N LYS A 167 -0.97 -17.42 9.72
CA LYS A 167 -2.03 -18.45 9.65
C LYS A 167 -2.43 -18.75 8.20
N ALA A 168 -2.50 -17.73 7.35
CA ALA A 168 -2.82 -17.90 5.94
C ALA A 168 -1.70 -18.61 5.18
N TYR A 169 -0.44 -18.28 5.47
CA TYR A 169 0.72 -18.90 4.84
C TYR A 169 0.79 -20.41 5.10
N GLN A 170 0.40 -20.88 6.29
CA GLN A 170 0.34 -22.32 6.58
C GLN A 170 -0.62 -23.07 5.64
N LYS A 171 -1.67 -22.39 5.15
CA LYS A 171 -2.65 -22.97 4.22
C LYS A 171 -2.20 -22.85 2.76
N THR A 172 -1.51 -21.76 2.42
CA THR A 172 -1.13 -21.41 1.04
C THR A 172 0.32 -20.88 0.97
N PRO A 173 1.34 -21.76 1.18
CA PRO A 173 2.74 -21.31 1.26
C PRO A 173 3.32 -20.77 -0.05
N ASN A 174 2.68 -21.05 -1.19
CA ASN A 174 3.11 -20.58 -2.50
C ASN A 174 2.47 -19.22 -2.88
N ASP A 175 1.68 -18.60 -1.99
CA ASP A 175 1.13 -17.28 -2.24
C ASP A 175 2.22 -16.21 -2.07
N GLU A 176 2.56 -15.55 -3.18
CA GLU A 176 3.64 -14.55 -3.22
C GLU A 176 3.37 -13.35 -2.31
N VAL A 177 2.11 -12.94 -2.16
CA VAL A 177 1.76 -11.83 -1.24
C VAL A 177 2.12 -12.21 0.18
N LEU A 178 1.78 -13.45 0.60
CA LEU A 178 2.08 -13.92 1.95
C LEU A 178 3.58 -14.02 2.19
N GLN A 179 4.35 -14.46 1.19
CA GLN A 179 5.82 -14.50 1.27
C GLN A 179 6.40 -13.08 1.44
N TRP A 180 5.91 -12.09 0.67
CA TRP A 180 6.33 -10.69 0.83
C TRP A 180 5.98 -10.14 2.22
N MET A 181 4.80 -10.43 2.74
CA MET A 181 4.38 -9.94 4.06
C MET A 181 5.17 -10.61 5.18
N LEU A 182 5.50 -11.91 5.08
CA LEU A 182 6.40 -12.58 6.04
C LEU A 182 7.79 -11.96 6.02
N PHE A 183 8.34 -11.67 4.83
CA PHE A 183 9.62 -10.99 4.72
C PHE A 183 9.59 -9.60 5.39
N LEU A 184 8.50 -8.84 5.23
CA LEU A 184 8.36 -7.53 5.88
C LEU A 184 8.28 -7.65 7.39
N ASP A 185 7.55 -8.64 7.91
CA ASP A 185 7.38 -8.88 9.34
C ASP A 185 8.66 -9.40 10.00
N ASN A 186 9.25 -10.44 9.42
CA ASN A 186 10.44 -11.08 9.97
C ASN A 186 11.25 -11.81 8.88
N PRO A 187 12.31 -11.18 8.34
CA PRO A 187 13.11 -11.76 7.27
C PRO A 187 13.95 -13.00 7.68
N GLU A 188 13.97 -13.33 8.98
CA GLU A 188 14.70 -14.51 9.49
C GLU A 188 13.81 -15.77 9.57
N LYS A 189 12.51 -15.65 9.33
CA LYS A 189 11.55 -16.77 9.29
C LYS A 189 11.35 -17.28 7.88
#